data_2e0602cdfa80520a653429bba454512c
#
_entry.id   2e0602cdfa80520a653429bba454512c
#
_cell.length_a   1.000
_cell.length_b   1.000
_cell.length_c   1.000
_cell.angle_alpha   90.00
_cell.angle_beta   90.00
_cell.angle_gamma   90.00
#
_symmetry.space_group_name_H-M   'P 1'
#
loop_
_entity.id
_entity.type
_entity.pdbx_description
1 polymer ?
#
loop_
_entity_poly.entity_id
_entity_poly.type
_entity_poly.pdbx_seq_one_letter_code
_entity_poly.pdbx_strand_id
1 'polypeptide(L)'
;FTVDEWADLVTVVAGDPCPHCGKPLSAARGIEVSQVFQLGTKYSEAMGATFMDEDGKEKPLIMGCYGVGVSRSLAAVVEQHNDEHGIVWPVSVAPYEVAVIPLDPKKEECATVCDQIVEGLCAEGIEVVVDDRDERPGFKFADNDLMGFPYQVVLGKRGLKNGTVELKDCLLYTSPSP
;
A
#
# COMPACT_ATOMS: atom_id res chain seq x y z
N PHE A 1 49.18 2.86 -30.73
CA PHE A 1 47.79 2.83 -30.24
C PHE A 1 47.60 3.96 -29.25
N THR A 2 46.88 4.97 -29.63
CA THR A 2 46.53 6.11 -28.72
C THR A 2 45.10 5.88 -28.27
N VAL A 3 44.87 6.01 -26.97
CA VAL A 3 43.55 5.96 -26.37
C VAL A 3 43.03 7.40 -26.30
N ASP A 4 41.89 7.67 -26.93
CA ASP A 4 41.34 9.01 -27.01
C ASP A 4 40.65 9.41 -25.71
N GLU A 5 40.06 8.45 -24.97
CA GLU A 5 39.36 8.68 -23.71
C GLU A 5 39.43 7.45 -22.81
N TRP A 6 39.54 7.68 -21.52
CA TRP A 6 39.41 6.67 -20.47
C TRP A 6 38.09 6.89 -19.74
N ALA A 7 37.24 5.89 -19.73
CA ALA A 7 35.96 5.91 -19.05
C ALA A 7 35.74 4.63 -18.22
N ASP A 8 35.03 4.74 -17.13
CA ASP A 8 34.61 3.60 -16.32
C ASP A 8 33.36 2.96 -16.96
N LEU A 9 33.55 1.79 -17.58
CA LEU A 9 32.51 1.05 -18.29
C LEU A 9 32.15 -0.26 -17.57
N VAL A 10 32.62 -0.47 -16.35
CA VAL A 10 32.37 -1.67 -15.56
C VAL A 10 31.03 -1.57 -14.88
N THR A 11 30.26 -2.66 -14.89
CA THR A 11 29.03 -2.76 -14.09
C THR A 11 29.39 -2.79 -12.61
N VAL A 12 28.86 -1.82 -11.87
CA VAL A 12 29.07 -1.68 -10.42
C VAL A 12 28.44 -2.89 -9.70
N VAL A 13 29.17 -3.44 -8.74
CA VAL A 13 28.70 -4.55 -7.90
C VAL A 13 28.82 -4.21 -6.41
N ALA A 14 28.16 -4.99 -5.56
CA ALA A 14 28.31 -4.85 -4.12
C ALA A 14 29.76 -5.08 -3.69
N GLY A 15 30.29 -4.19 -2.83
CA GLY A 15 31.66 -4.20 -2.37
C GLY A 15 32.58 -3.26 -3.14
N ASP A 16 32.21 -2.78 -4.32
CA ASP A 16 32.98 -1.78 -5.06
C ASP A 16 33.12 -0.50 -4.25
N PRO A 17 34.23 0.23 -4.37
CA PRO A 17 34.41 1.48 -3.66
C PRO A 17 33.54 2.59 -4.26
N CYS A 18 32.85 3.35 -3.42
CA CYS A 18 32.12 4.55 -3.83
C CYS A 18 33.10 5.59 -4.41
N PRO A 19 32.87 6.13 -5.64
CA PRO A 19 33.79 7.10 -6.27
C PRO A 19 33.88 8.41 -5.52
N HIS A 20 32.93 8.74 -4.64
CA HIS A 20 32.95 9.99 -3.88
C HIS A 20 33.57 9.85 -2.48
N CYS A 21 33.37 8.74 -1.80
CA CYS A 21 33.80 8.61 -0.40
C CYS A 21 34.67 7.38 -0.12
N GLY A 22 34.89 6.51 -1.09
CA GLY A 22 35.73 5.31 -0.99
C GLY A 22 35.12 4.17 -0.15
N LYS A 23 33.96 4.34 0.48
CA LYS A 23 33.30 3.28 1.25
C LYS A 23 32.74 2.20 0.32
N PRO A 24 32.68 0.95 0.76
CA PRO A 24 32.10 -0.12 -0.05
C PRO A 24 30.62 0.14 -0.31
N LEU A 25 30.20 -0.10 -1.55
CA LEU A 25 28.80 -0.03 -1.96
C LEU A 25 28.04 -1.26 -1.48
N SER A 26 26.80 -1.08 -1.08
CA SER A 26 25.86 -2.16 -0.79
C SER A 26 24.85 -2.30 -1.92
N ALA A 27 24.39 -3.54 -2.16
CA ALA A 27 23.30 -3.81 -3.10
C ALA A 27 22.03 -4.17 -2.35
N ALA A 28 20.92 -3.59 -2.76
CA ALA A 28 19.60 -3.93 -2.26
C ALA A 28 18.63 -4.11 -3.43
N ARG A 29 17.62 -4.95 -3.24
CA ARG A 29 16.51 -5.04 -4.17
C ARG A 29 15.45 -4.02 -3.78
N GLY A 30 14.88 -3.33 -4.76
CA GLY A 30 13.82 -2.36 -4.55
C GLY A 30 12.72 -2.52 -5.60
N ILE A 31 11.56 -1.97 -5.31
CA ILE A 31 10.42 -1.89 -6.23
C ILE A 31 10.32 -0.42 -6.69
N GLU A 32 10.36 -0.19 -7.99
CA GLU A 32 10.12 1.13 -8.57
C GLU A 32 8.61 1.41 -8.61
N VAL A 33 8.13 2.26 -7.71
CA VAL A 33 6.70 2.60 -7.62
C VAL A 33 6.31 3.80 -8.47
N SER A 34 7.27 4.66 -8.80
CA SER A 34 7.04 5.86 -9.62
C SER A 34 8.28 6.23 -10.42
N GLN A 35 8.08 7.02 -11.46
CA GLN A 35 9.14 7.48 -12.35
C GLN A 35 8.88 8.90 -12.85
N VAL A 36 9.95 9.64 -13.07
CA VAL A 36 9.92 10.99 -13.67
C VAL A 36 10.97 11.06 -14.76
N PHE A 37 10.56 11.43 -15.96
CA PHE A 37 11.46 11.64 -17.09
C PHE A 37 11.41 13.07 -17.57
N GLN A 38 12.58 13.69 -17.76
CA GLN A 38 12.72 14.94 -18.47
C GLN A 38 12.86 14.63 -19.96
N LEU A 39 11.82 14.88 -20.74
CA LEU A 39 11.80 14.58 -22.17
C LEU A 39 12.37 15.75 -23.00
N GLY A 40 12.45 16.95 -22.42
CA GLY A 40 12.88 18.15 -23.11
C GLY A 40 11.99 18.47 -24.33
N THR A 41 12.60 18.78 -25.46
CA THR A 41 11.91 19.10 -26.71
C THR A 41 11.89 17.96 -27.73
N LYS A 42 12.42 16.78 -27.37
CA LYS A 42 12.61 15.65 -28.27
C LYS A 42 11.36 15.27 -29.08
N TYR A 43 10.22 15.27 -28.43
CA TYR A 43 8.95 14.89 -29.06
C TYR A 43 8.18 16.11 -29.58
N SER A 44 8.21 17.22 -28.87
CA SER A 44 7.50 18.44 -29.24
C SER A 44 8.03 19.05 -30.55
N GLU A 45 9.32 19.05 -30.75
CA GLU A 45 9.94 19.46 -32.04
C GLU A 45 9.50 18.57 -33.20
N ALA A 46 9.53 17.25 -33.00
CA ALA A 46 9.13 16.28 -34.04
C ALA A 46 7.62 16.38 -34.41
N MET A 47 6.78 16.78 -33.44
CA MET A 47 5.32 16.93 -33.65
C MET A 47 4.92 18.36 -34.05
N GLY A 48 5.85 19.30 -34.05
CA GLY A 48 5.53 20.72 -34.25
C GLY A 48 4.66 21.30 -33.11
N ALA A 49 4.77 20.75 -31.90
CA ALA A 49 4.02 21.20 -30.72
C ALA A 49 4.73 22.41 -30.11
N THR A 50 4.26 23.59 -30.46
CA THR A 50 4.88 24.87 -30.08
C THR A 50 3.91 25.77 -29.32
N PHE A 51 4.44 26.80 -28.69
CA PHE A 51 3.67 27.87 -28.03
C PHE A 51 4.32 29.24 -28.32
N MET A 52 3.53 30.30 -28.23
CA MET A 52 4.05 31.67 -28.28
C MET A 52 4.56 32.06 -26.91
N ASP A 53 5.84 32.40 -26.85
CA ASP A 53 6.50 32.95 -25.67
C ASP A 53 6.03 34.40 -25.39
N GLU A 54 6.33 34.91 -24.21
CA GLU A 54 6.08 36.30 -23.79
C GLU A 54 6.71 37.31 -24.73
N ASP A 55 7.85 36.97 -25.36
CA ASP A 55 8.52 37.77 -26.39
C ASP A 55 7.86 37.68 -27.78
N GLY A 56 6.76 36.99 -27.94
CA GLY A 56 6.07 36.75 -29.21
C GLY A 56 6.85 35.78 -30.15
N LYS A 57 7.74 34.96 -29.62
CA LYS A 57 8.50 33.96 -30.39
C LYS A 57 7.87 32.60 -30.20
N GLU A 58 7.79 31.88 -31.29
CA GLU A 58 7.39 30.47 -31.28
C GLU A 58 8.52 29.59 -30.72
N LYS A 59 8.19 28.79 -29.68
CA LYS A 59 9.11 27.87 -29.02
C LYS A 59 8.47 26.48 -28.87
N PRO A 60 9.25 25.39 -28.98
CA PRO A 60 8.74 24.06 -28.71
C PRO A 60 8.39 23.89 -27.23
N LEU A 61 7.34 23.12 -26.94
CA LEU A 61 6.97 22.76 -25.57
C LEU A 61 8.05 21.91 -24.92
N ILE A 62 8.42 22.27 -23.69
CA ILE A 62 9.29 21.43 -22.85
C ILE A 62 8.42 20.40 -22.16
N MET A 63 8.74 19.13 -22.38
CA MET A 63 7.92 18.00 -21.93
C MET A 63 8.55 17.26 -20.76
N GLY A 64 7.71 16.76 -19.86
CA GLY A 64 8.03 15.79 -18.84
C GLY A 64 7.06 14.61 -18.89
N CYS A 65 7.46 13.47 -18.35
CA CYS A 65 6.61 12.31 -18.16
C CYS A 65 6.64 11.90 -16.70
N TYR A 66 5.47 11.71 -16.12
CA TYR A 66 5.29 11.38 -14.70
C TYR A 66 4.41 10.15 -14.61
N GLY A 67 4.92 9.08 -13.99
CA GLY A 67 4.19 7.84 -13.86
C GLY A 67 4.19 7.33 -12.43
N VAL A 68 3.03 6.86 -11.96
CA VAL A 68 2.87 6.13 -10.69
C VAL A 68 2.21 4.80 -10.97
N GLY A 69 2.86 3.72 -10.55
CA GLY A 69 2.33 2.37 -10.64
C GLY A 69 1.40 2.07 -9.47
N VAL A 70 0.12 2.41 -9.56
CA VAL A 70 -0.85 2.29 -8.45
C VAL A 70 -0.92 0.85 -7.94
N SER A 71 -1.16 -0.13 -8.80
CA SER A 71 -1.21 -1.55 -8.43
C SER A 71 0.16 -2.09 -7.97
N ARG A 72 1.26 -1.58 -8.53
CA ARG A 72 2.60 -1.90 -8.06
C ARG A 72 2.87 -1.33 -6.67
N SER A 73 2.39 -0.13 -6.37
CA SER A 73 2.48 0.47 -5.03
C SER A 73 1.72 -0.36 -4.00
N LEU A 74 0.51 -0.85 -4.36
CA LEU A 74 -0.26 -1.76 -3.52
C LEU A 74 0.52 -3.05 -3.21
N ALA A 75 1.10 -3.67 -4.23
CA ALA A 75 1.94 -4.86 -4.06
C ALA A 75 3.16 -4.58 -3.15
N ALA A 76 3.79 -3.41 -3.29
CA ALA A 76 4.89 -2.99 -2.45
C ALA A 76 4.48 -2.81 -0.98
N VAL A 77 3.27 -2.30 -0.71
CA VAL A 77 2.72 -2.21 0.65
C VAL A 77 2.55 -3.60 1.24
N VAL A 78 1.97 -4.55 0.51
CA VAL A 78 1.82 -5.95 0.97
C VAL A 78 3.17 -6.60 1.26
N GLU A 79 4.17 -6.39 0.41
CA GLU A 79 5.52 -6.92 0.61
C GLU A 79 6.22 -6.36 1.87
N GLN A 80 5.86 -5.16 2.31
CA GLN A 80 6.46 -4.51 3.48
C GLN A 80 5.64 -4.67 4.77
N HIS A 81 4.35 -4.98 4.64
CA HIS A 81 3.41 -5.06 5.74
C HIS A 81 2.70 -6.42 5.74
N ASN A 82 3.39 -7.42 6.23
CA ASN A 82 2.86 -8.78 6.42
C ASN A 82 3.51 -9.44 7.62
N ASP A 83 2.86 -10.49 8.12
CA ASP A 83 3.38 -11.37 9.14
C ASP A 83 3.14 -12.85 8.75
N GLU A 84 3.33 -13.78 9.69
CA GLU A 84 3.12 -15.21 9.48
C GLU A 84 1.64 -15.60 9.28
N HIS A 85 0.70 -14.70 9.58
CA HIS A 85 -0.75 -14.93 9.47
C HIS A 85 -1.32 -14.35 8.17
N GLY A 86 -0.70 -13.32 7.62
CA GLY A 86 -1.17 -12.70 6.38
C GLY A 86 -0.70 -11.27 6.17
N ILE A 87 -1.54 -10.49 5.51
CA ILE A 87 -1.32 -9.08 5.26
C ILE A 87 -1.58 -8.28 6.54
N VAL A 88 -0.86 -7.17 6.72
CA VAL A 88 -1.11 -6.19 7.79
C VAL A 88 -1.26 -4.82 7.14
N TRP A 89 -2.47 -4.47 6.73
CA TRP A 89 -2.70 -3.21 6.05
C TRP A 89 -2.49 -2.02 6.98
N PRO A 90 -1.68 -1.02 6.60
CA PRO A 90 -1.77 0.30 7.20
C PRO A 90 -3.17 0.89 6.98
N VAL A 91 -3.77 1.53 7.99
CA VAL A 91 -5.14 2.07 7.92
C VAL A 91 -5.37 2.92 6.66
N SER A 92 -4.40 3.76 6.30
CA SER A 92 -4.49 4.70 5.17
C SER A 92 -4.63 4.06 3.78
N VAL A 93 -4.37 2.76 3.64
CA VAL A 93 -4.43 2.03 2.36
C VAL A 93 -5.19 0.72 2.47
N ALA A 94 -5.76 0.43 3.63
CA ALA A 94 -6.60 -0.73 3.84
C ALA A 94 -7.84 -0.67 2.94
N PRO A 95 -8.27 -1.80 2.32
CA PRO A 95 -9.51 -1.83 1.54
C PRO A 95 -10.75 -1.58 2.40
N TYR A 96 -10.69 -1.96 3.67
CA TYR A 96 -11.63 -1.66 4.74
C TYR A 96 -10.84 -1.47 6.02
N GLU A 97 -11.21 -0.50 6.84
CA GLU A 97 -10.52 -0.22 8.10
C GLU A 97 -10.89 -1.22 9.19
N VAL A 98 -12.16 -1.64 9.20
CA VAL A 98 -12.73 -2.53 10.23
C VAL A 98 -13.44 -3.71 9.61
N ALA A 99 -13.11 -4.92 10.08
CA ALA A 99 -13.90 -6.12 9.86
C ALA A 99 -14.79 -6.41 11.06
N VAL A 100 -16.09 -6.50 10.85
CA VAL A 100 -17.06 -6.94 11.87
C VAL A 100 -17.36 -8.42 11.67
N ILE A 101 -17.11 -9.22 12.72
CA ILE A 101 -17.15 -10.69 12.65
C ILE A 101 -18.22 -11.23 13.61
N PRO A 102 -19.49 -11.28 13.20
CA PRO A 102 -20.53 -11.94 13.97
C PRO A 102 -20.31 -13.47 13.96
N LEU A 103 -20.16 -14.08 15.15
CA LEU A 103 -19.93 -15.53 15.28
C LEU A 103 -21.22 -16.36 15.14
N ASP A 104 -22.37 -15.71 15.23
CA ASP A 104 -23.68 -16.36 15.07
C ASP A 104 -24.63 -15.43 14.29
N PRO A 105 -24.35 -15.21 12.98
CA PRO A 105 -25.03 -14.18 12.19
C PRO A 105 -26.53 -14.41 12.01
N LYS A 106 -26.98 -15.65 12.23
CA LYS A 106 -28.42 -16.03 12.12
C LYS A 106 -29.23 -15.64 13.35
N LYS A 107 -28.58 -15.28 14.46
CA LYS A 107 -29.31 -14.85 15.66
C LYS A 107 -29.64 -13.36 15.56
N GLU A 108 -30.92 -13.08 15.77
CA GLU A 108 -31.48 -11.72 15.73
C GLU A 108 -30.71 -10.74 16.66
N GLU A 109 -30.38 -11.15 17.89
CA GLU A 109 -29.60 -10.36 18.84
C GLU A 109 -28.21 -10.00 18.26
N CYS A 110 -27.53 -10.97 17.64
CA CYS A 110 -26.21 -10.76 17.05
C CYS A 110 -26.29 -9.87 15.79
N ALA A 111 -27.28 -10.09 14.94
CA ALA A 111 -27.51 -9.30 13.74
C ALA A 111 -27.83 -7.83 14.10
N THR A 112 -28.73 -7.62 15.06
CA THR A 112 -29.09 -6.26 15.50
C THR A 112 -27.89 -5.48 16.04
N VAL A 113 -27.04 -6.10 16.87
CA VAL A 113 -25.81 -5.44 17.38
C VAL A 113 -24.80 -5.21 16.26
N CYS A 114 -24.69 -6.15 15.31
CA CYS A 114 -23.83 -5.99 14.14
C CYS A 114 -24.25 -4.75 13.33
N ASP A 115 -25.53 -4.63 13.00
CA ASP A 115 -26.08 -3.51 12.24
C ASP A 115 -25.84 -2.17 12.95
N GLN A 116 -26.06 -2.11 14.27
CA GLN A 116 -25.80 -0.90 15.06
C GLN A 116 -24.32 -0.48 15.03
N ILE A 117 -23.41 -1.44 15.12
CA ILE A 117 -21.96 -1.16 15.03
C ILE A 117 -21.59 -0.66 13.64
N VAL A 118 -22.07 -1.31 12.59
CA VAL A 118 -21.81 -0.92 11.21
C VAL A 118 -22.36 0.47 10.93
N GLU A 119 -23.60 0.76 11.30
CA GLU A 119 -24.21 2.08 11.14
C GLU A 119 -23.41 3.16 11.88
N GLY A 120 -23.00 2.88 13.14
CA GLY A 120 -22.20 3.81 13.92
C GLY A 120 -20.85 4.11 13.31
N LEU A 121 -20.12 3.09 12.86
CA LEU A 121 -18.81 3.26 12.22
C LEU A 121 -18.92 3.97 10.87
N CYS A 122 -19.90 3.59 10.05
CA CYS A 122 -20.14 4.25 8.76
C CYS A 122 -20.55 5.72 8.92
N ALA A 123 -21.30 6.07 9.97
CA ALA A 123 -21.66 7.47 10.27
C ALA A 123 -20.43 8.34 10.58
N GLU A 124 -19.36 7.75 11.12
CA GLU A 124 -18.07 8.41 11.35
C GLU A 124 -17.14 8.37 10.13
N GLY A 125 -17.60 7.83 9.00
CA GLY A 125 -16.83 7.74 7.74
C GLY A 125 -15.83 6.60 7.69
N ILE A 126 -15.94 5.62 8.59
CA ILE A 126 -15.08 4.43 8.64
C ILE A 126 -15.60 3.39 7.66
N GLU A 127 -14.72 2.84 6.83
CA GLU A 127 -15.08 1.77 5.89
C GLU A 127 -15.09 0.40 6.57
N VAL A 128 -16.24 -0.27 6.52
CA VAL A 128 -16.50 -1.51 7.26
C VAL A 128 -16.86 -2.64 6.31
N VAL A 129 -16.31 -3.83 6.56
CA VAL A 129 -16.76 -5.08 5.97
C VAL A 129 -17.35 -6.01 7.05
N VAL A 130 -18.41 -6.74 6.71
CA VAL A 130 -19.02 -7.71 7.61
C VAL A 130 -18.79 -9.13 7.08
N ASP A 131 -18.23 -10.00 7.92
CA ASP A 131 -18.16 -11.42 7.62
C ASP A 131 -19.44 -12.13 8.08
N ASP A 132 -20.48 -12.05 7.25
CA ASP A 132 -21.82 -12.60 7.51
C ASP A 132 -21.94 -14.10 7.18
N ARG A 133 -20.86 -14.75 6.75
CA ARG A 133 -20.86 -16.17 6.41
C ARG A 133 -21.22 -17.03 7.63
N ASP A 134 -21.99 -18.10 7.37
CA ASP A 134 -22.29 -19.12 8.38
C ASP A 134 -21.17 -20.16 8.46
N GLU A 135 -20.03 -19.73 8.95
CA GLU A 135 -18.81 -20.53 9.06
C GLU A 135 -18.31 -20.62 10.51
N ARG A 136 -17.48 -21.63 10.76
CA ARG A 136 -16.87 -21.82 12.08
C ARG A 136 -15.98 -20.63 12.45
N PRO A 137 -15.98 -20.19 13.73
CA PRO A 137 -15.19 -19.04 14.17
C PRO A 137 -13.72 -19.10 13.75
N GLY A 138 -13.08 -20.27 13.82
CA GLY A 138 -11.68 -20.45 13.42
C GLY A 138 -11.41 -20.15 11.94
N PHE A 139 -12.36 -20.49 11.04
CA PHE A 139 -12.25 -20.13 9.62
C PHE A 139 -12.40 -18.63 9.40
N LYS A 140 -13.38 -18.01 10.07
CA LYS A 140 -13.58 -16.56 9.99
C LYS A 140 -12.34 -15.82 10.47
N PHE A 141 -11.76 -16.21 11.59
CA PHE A 141 -10.54 -15.57 12.11
C PHE A 141 -9.36 -15.75 11.17
N ALA A 142 -9.09 -16.96 10.69
CA ALA A 142 -7.99 -17.22 9.78
C ALA A 142 -8.11 -16.43 8.47
N ASP A 143 -9.31 -16.35 7.88
CA ASP A 143 -9.56 -15.60 6.66
C ASP A 143 -9.40 -14.09 6.88
N ASN A 144 -9.93 -13.55 7.98
CA ASN A 144 -9.81 -12.14 8.29
C ASN A 144 -8.37 -11.74 8.64
N ASP A 145 -7.61 -12.62 9.32
CA ASP A 145 -6.19 -12.42 9.57
C ASP A 145 -5.39 -12.47 8.26
N LEU A 146 -5.69 -13.40 7.36
CA LEU A 146 -5.05 -13.50 6.04
C LEU A 146 -5.33 -12.24 5.19
N MET A 147 -6.55 -11.72 5.20
CA MET A 147 -6.93 -10.49 4.50
C MET A 147 -6.32 -9.23 5.12
N GLY A 148 -6.01 -9.27 6.42
CA GLY A 148 -5.20 -8.27 7.10
C GLY A 148 -5.89 -6.97 7.45
N PHE A 149 -7.16 -6.98 7.78
CA PHE A 149 -7.87 -5.76 8.21
C PHE A 149 -7.25 -5.17 9.48
N PRO A 150 -7.04 -3.83 9.53
CA PRO A 150 -6.39 -3.17 10.66
C PRO A 150 -7.06 -3.43 12.00
N TYR A 151 -8.39 -3.41 12.01
CA TYR A 151 -9.20 -3.66 13.18
C TYR A 151 -10.24 -4.75 12.94
N GLN A 152 -10.45 -5.61 13.93
CA GLN A 152 -11.48 -6.65 13.89
C GLN A 152 -12.38 -6.51 15.11
N VAL A 153 -13.69 -6.40 14.89
CA VAL A 153 -14.73 -6.38 15.94
C VAL A 153 -15.45 -7.71 15.95
N VAL A 154 -15.25 -8.49 17.02
CA VAL A 154 -15.82 -9.84 17.15
C VAL A 154 -17.05 -9.82 18.03
N LEU A 155 -18.17 -10.30 17.49
CA LEU A 155 -19.42 -10.42 18.20
C LEU A 155 -19.63 -11.88 18.65
N GLY A 156 -19.14 -12.17 19.86
CA GLY A 156 -19.26 -13.49 20.47
C GLY A 156 -20.41 -13.55 21.47
N LYS A 157 -21.02 -14.74 21.61
CA LYS A 157 -22.18 -15.02 22.49
C LYS A 157 -21.97 -14.58 23.94
N ARG A 158 -20.73 -14.72 24.46
CA ARG A 158 -20.40 -14.36 25.85
C ARG A 158 -20.31 -12.84 25.99
N GLY A 159 -19.71 -12.16 25.02
CA GLY A 159 -19.61 -10.69 24.98
C GLY A 159 -20.98 -10.05 24.92
N LEU A 160 -21.82 -10.48 23.96
CA LEU A 160 -23.18 -9.96 23.77
C LEU A 160 -24.03 -10.04 25.04
N LYS A 161 -23.98 -11.16 25.76
CA LYS A 161 -24.68 -11.32 27.06
C LYS A 161 -24.23 -10.32 28.13
N ASN A 162 -23.00 -9.84 28.03
CA ASN A 162 -22.42 -8.87 28.98
C ASN A 162 -22.49 -7.43 28.42
N GLY A 163 -23.12 -7.22 27.26
CA GLY A 163 -23.16 -5.92 26.58
C GLY A 163 -21.79 -5.44 26.08
N THR A 164 -20.89 -6.37 25.73
CA THR A 164 -19.54 -6.07 25.27
C THR A 164 -19.23 -6.77 23.94
N VAL A 165 -18.32 -6.20 23.17
CA VAL A 165 -17.71 -6.80 21.99
C VAL A 165 -16.18 -6.88 22.18
N GLU A 166 -15.52 -7.75 21.44
CA GLU A 166 -14.08 -7.86 21.44
C GLU A 166 -13.51 -7.04 20.28
N LEU A 167 -12.57 -6.16 20.58
CA LEU A 167 -11.81 -5.40 19.58
C LEU A 167 -10.39 -5.95 19.51
N LYS A 168 -9.99 -6.43 18.34
CA LYS A 168 -8.61 -6.82 18.02
C LYS A 168 -7.98 -5.69 17.21
N ASP A 169 -6.88 -5.15 17.71
CA ASP A 169 -6.00 -4.22 16.98
C ASP A 169 -4.86 -5.03 16.37
N CYS A 170 -4.94 -5.25 15.05
CA CYS A 170 -3.97 -6.07 14.33
C CYS A 170 -2.65 -5.34 14.09
N LEU A 171 -2.60 -4.00 14.26
CA LEU A 171 -1.39 -3.20 14.09
C LEU A 171 -0.43 -3.31 15.27
N LEU A 172 -0.92 -3.65 16.46
CA LEU A 172 -0.10 -3.75 17.68
C LEU A 172 0.76 -5.02 17.74
N TYR A 173 0.47 -6.02 16.91
CA TYR A 173 1.19 -7.29 16.87
C TYR A 173 2.35 -7.32 15.87
N THR A 174 2.51 -6.29 15.06
CA THR A 174 3.63 -6.16 14.14
C THR A 174 4.77 -5.40 14.79
N SER A 175 5.85 -6.12 15.13
CA SER A 175 7.12 -5.45 15.44
C SER A 175 7.54 -4.63 14.23
N PRO A 176 7.93 -3.36 14.41
CA PRO A 176 8.54 -2.62 13.31
C PRO A 176 9.77 -3.41 12.85
N SER A 177 9.79 -3.78 11.58
CA SER A 177 10.97 -4.38 10.95
C SER A 177 12.11 -3.36 11.05
N PRO A 178 13.33 -3.76 11.45
CA PRO A 178 14.47 -2.86 11.63
C PRO A 178 14.90 -2.18 10.34
#